data_26f5587185ec0be1a01e8bf6927b926f
#
_entry.id   26f5587185ec0be1a01e8bf6927b926f
#
_cell.length_a   1.000
_cell.length_b   1.000
_cell.length_c   1.000
_cell.angle_alpha   90.00
_cell.angle_beta   90.00
_cell.angle_gamma   90.00
#
_symmetry.space_group_name_H-M   'P 1'
#
loop_
_entity.id
_entity.type
_entity.pdbx_description
1 polymer ?
#
loop_
_entity_poly.entity_id
_entity_poly.type
_entity_poly.pdbx_seq_one_letter_code
_entity_poly.pdbx_strand_id
1 'polypeptide(L)'
;MPSLSTTYGRGAATSFQEDLQNSDAILIMGSNMAEAHPIGFRFVMKAREKGARVIHVDPHFSRTSACASSYVPIRTGSDIVFLGGMINQILTQERWFREYVLHYSNAATIIDPDYVDAEDNGGFFSGWEAEKKSYNLREANWQYAGEPAPPPTNTPIEIKAESWSETLGEIQGEPQHGY
;
A
#
# COMPACT_ATOMS: atom_id res chain seq x y z
N MET A 1 5.98 5.46 5.79
CA MET A 1 5.08 5.13 6.94
C MET A 1 3.72 5.80 6.86
N PRO A 2 3.56 7.16 6.70
CA PRO A 2 2.23 7.77 6.62
C PRO A 2 1.34 7.15 5.55
N SER A 3 1.83 6.99 4.34
CA SER A 3 1.06 6.42 3.21
C SER A 3 0.53 5.02 3.48
N LEU A 4 1.36 4.13 4.05
CA LEU A 4 0.95 2.77 4.38
C LEU A 4 -0.08 2.77 5.52
N SER A 5 0.10 3.63 6.52
CA SER A 5 -0.82 3.73 7.65
C SER A 5 -2.19 4.26 7.23
N THR A 6 -2.24 5.22 6.32
CA THR A 6 -3.51 5.78 5.81
C THR A 6 -4.23 4.81 4.87
N THR A 7 -3.49 4.01 4.09
CA THR A 7 -4.09 3.07 3.13
C THR A 7 -4.48 1.74 3.77
N TYR A 8 -3.62 1.20 4.65
CA TYR A 8 -3.79 -0.14 5.21
C TYR A 8 -3.95 -0.17 6.73
N GLY A 9 -3.98 1.00 7.38
CA GLY A 9 -4.05 1.12 8.85
C GLY A 9 -2.74 0.76 9.57
N ARG A 10 -1.75 0.23 8.86
CA ARG A 10 -0.49 -0.22 9.44
C ARG A 10 0.68 -0.12 8.44
N GLY A 11 1.84 0.29 8.91
CA GLY A 11 3.08 0.31 8.13
C GLY A 11 3.95 -0.90 8.46
N ALA A 12 3.74 -2.01 7.77
CA ALA A 12 4.53 -3.23 7.93
C ALA A 12 4.65 -4.00 6.61
N ALA A 13 5.59 -4.93 6.54
CA ALA A 13 5.67 -5.87 5.44
C ALA A 13 4.46 -6.82 5.44
N THR A 14 3.92 -7.11 4.27
CA THR A 14 2.77 -8.01 4.10
C THR A 14 3.18 -9.49 4.09
N SER A 15 4.43 -9.77 3.72
CA SER A 15 5.04 -11.11 3.72
C SER A 15 6.37 -11.07 4.42
N PHE A 16 6.85 -12.21 4.88
CA PHE A 16 8.19 -12.29 5.44
C PHE A 16 9.25 -12.55 4.36
N GLN A 17 10.48 -12.19 4.68
CA GLN A 17 11.55 -12.09 3.68
C GLN A 17 11.94 -13.42 3.02
N GLU A 18 11.74 -14.53 3.70
CA GLU A 18 12.07 -15.85 3.14
C GLU A 18 11.23 -16.18 1.90
N ASP A 19 10.01 -15.66 1.82
CA ASP A 19 9.11 -15.92 0.71
C ASP A 19 9.56 -15.26 -0.60
N LEU A 20 10.43 -14.26 -0.53
CA LEU A 20 11.05 -13.64 -1.71
C LEU A 20 11.72 -14.66 -2.64
N GLN A 21 12.23 -15.76 -2.09
CA GLN A 21 12.86 -16.82 -2.90
C GLN A 21 11.90 -17.56 -3.84
N ASN A 22 10.60 -17.39 -3.65
CA ASN A 22 9.54 -18.01 -4.46
C ASN A 22 8.97 -17.05 -5.52
N SER A 23 9.52 -15.83 -5.62
CA SER A 23 9.07 -14.83 -6.59
C SER A 23 9.67 -15.07 -7.96
N ASP A 24 8.90 -14.84 -9.03
CA ASP A 24 9.35 -14.84 -10.42
C ASP A 24 9.90 -13.49 -10.85
N ALA A 25 9.43 -12.41 -10.21
CA ALA A 25 9.88 -11.05 -10.44
C ALA A 25 9.95 -10.27 -9.13
N ILE A 26 11.04 -9.50 -8.95
CA ILE A 26 11.25 -8.67 -7.76
C ILE A 26 11.63 -7.27 -8.22
N LEU A 27 10.84 -6.28 -7.79
CA LEU A 27 11.11 -4.87 -8.01
C LEU A 27 11.63 -4.26 -6.70
N ILE A 28 12.83 -3.72 -6.73
CA ILE A 28 13.45 -3.00 -5.61
C ILE A 28 13.54 -1.53 -6.00
N MET A 29 12.90 -0.66 -5.23
CA MET A 29 12.93 0.78 -5.48
C MET A 29 13.50 1.53 -4.29
N GLY A 30 14.45 2.45 -4.55
CA GLY A 30 15.03 3.36 -3.57
C GLY A 30 15.68 2.68 -2.36
N SER A 31 16.21 1.47 -2.53
CA SER A 31 16.79 0.70 -1.44
C SER A 31 18.10 0.01 -1.85
N ASN A 32 19.15 0.29 -1.11
CA ASN A 32 20.38 -0.51 -1.22
C ASN A 32 20.27 -1.77 -0.34
N MET A 33 19.32 -2.63 -0.68
CA MET A 33 18.96 -3.82 0.11
C MET A 33 20.15 -4.78 0.31
N ALA A 34 21.05 -4.87 -0.66
CA ALA A 34 22.23 -5.75 -0.57
C ALA A 34 23.16 -5.37 0.60
N GLU A 35 23.22 -4.10 0.97
CA GLU A 35 24.05 -3.61 2.08
C GLU A 35 23.24 -3.38 3.35
N ALA A 36 22.04 -2.79 3.24
CA ALA A 36 21.21 -2.46 4.39
C ALA A 36 20.48 -3.67 4.99
N HIS A 37 20.14 -4.68 4.16
CA HIS A 37 19.39 -5.87 4.56
C HIS A 37 20.00 -7.16 3.97
N PRO A 38 21.27 -7.48 4.26
CA PRO A 38 22.01 -8.55 3.58
C PRO A 38 21.37 -9.93 3.81
N ILE A 39 20.79 -10.16 4.97
CA ILE A 39 20.12 -11.42 5.29
C ILE A 39 18.85 -11.61 4.44
N GLY A 40 18.05 -10.56 4.29
CA GLY A 40 16.89 -10.57 3.39
C GLY A 40 17.28 -10.66 1.92
N PHE A 41 18.36 -9.98 1.53
CA PHE A 41 18.82 -9.96 0.15
C PHE A 41 19.29 -11.32 -0.36
N ARG A 42 19.77 -12.21 0.49
CA ARG A 42 20.10 -13.59 0.09
C ARG A 42 18.90 -14.34 -0.50
N PHE A 43 17.68 -14.06 -0.06
CA PHE A 43 16.47 -14.67 -0.62
C PHE A 43 16.15 -14.10 -2.01
N VAL A 44 16.45 -12.83 -2.24
CA VAL A 44 16.39 -12.21 -3.57
C VAL A 44 17.38 -12.91 -4.51
N MET A 45 18.60 -13.16 -4.04
CA MET A 45 19.60 -13.87 -4.84
C MET A 45 19.19 -15.31 -5.13
N LYS A 46 18.59 -16.02 -4.18
CA LYS A 46 18.04 -17.37 -4.41
C LYS A 46 16.92 -17.37 -5.47
N ALA A 47 16.03 -16.37 -5.44
CA ALA A 47 15.03 -16.21 -6.50
C ALA A 47 15.70 -16.01 -7.86
N ARG A 48 16.69 -15.13 -7.93
CA ARG A 48 17.45 -14.85 -9.16
C ARG A 48 18.16 -16.10 -9.70
N GLU A 49 18.76 -16.90 -8.83
CA GLU A 49 19.39 -18.18 -9.21
C GLU A 49 18.39 -19.17 -9.82
N LYS A 50 17.13 -19.13 -9.39
CA LYS A 50 16.00 -19.89 -9.96
C LYS A 50 15.45 -19.29 -11.26
N GLY A 51 15.95 -18.14 -11.70
CA GLY A 51 15.52 -17.48 -12.94
C GLY A 51 14.63 -16.27 -12.74
N ALA A 52 14.33 -15.85 -11.52
CA ALA A 52 13.56 -14.65 -11.25
C ALA A 52 14.25 -13.39 -11.81
N ARG A 53 13.44 -12.45 -12.29
CA ARG A 53 13.93 -11.14 -12.73
C ARG A 53 13.99 -10.18 -11.57
N VAL A 54 15.17 -9.71 -11.23
CA VAL A 54 15.40 -8.68 -10.22
C VAL A 54 15.62 -7.35 -10.92
N ILE A 55 14.74 -6.40 -10.70
CA ILE A 55 14.79 -5.06 -11.27
C ILE A 55 15.07 -4.08 -10.15
N HIS A 56 16.14 -3.31 -10.26
CA HIS A 56 16.47 -2.26 -9.30
C HIS A 56 16.26 -0.89 -9.92
N VAL A 57 15.42 -0.08 -9.29
CA VAL A 57 15.06 1.28 -9.70
C VAL A 57 15.57 2.25 -8.64
N ASP A 58 16.57 3.04 -8.97
CA ASP A 58 17.21 3.94 -8.00
C ASP A 58 17.94 5.07 -8.74
N PRO A 59 17.96 6.30 -8.21
CA PRO A 59 18.79 7.37 -8.77
C PRO A 59 20.28 7.07 -8.71
N HIS A 60 20.70 6.23 -7.77
CA HIS A 60 22.11 5.90 -7.53
C HIS A 60 22.41 4.42 -7.79
N PHE A 61 23.48 4.17 -8.55
CA PHE A 61 23.94 2.80 -8.77
C PHE A 61 24.62 2.26 -7.48
N SER A 62 24.05 1.24 -6.89
CA SER A 62 24.51 0.63 -5.64
C SER A 62 24.91 -0.84 -5.81
N ARG A 63 25.29 -1.50 -4.72
CA ARG A 63 25.54 -2.96 -4.75
C ARG A 63 24.32 -3.76 -5.09
N THR A 64 23.14 -3.29 -4.72
CA THR A 64 21.87 -3.90 -5.17
C THR A 64 21.74 -3.83 -6.68
N SER A 65 22.10 -2.69 -7.30
CA SER A 65 22.10 -2.53 -8.75
C SER A 65 23.03 -3.52 -9.43
N ALA A 66 24.23 -3.71 -8.89
CA ALA A 66 25.21 -4.65 -9.41
C ALA A 66 24.74 -6.11 -9.36
N CYS A 67 23.89 -6.44 -8.40
CA CYS A 67 23.29 -7.77 -8.23
C CYS A 67 21.93 -7.92 -8.91
N ALA A 68 21.35 -6.88 -9.47
CA ALA A 68 20.08 -6.93 -10.18
C ALA A 68 20.22 -7.50 -11.59
N SER A 69 19.14 -8.02 -12.15
CA SER A 69 19.06 -8.41 -13.56
C SER A 69 19.00 -7.20 -14.48
N SER A 70 18.39 -6.11 -13.98
CA SER A 70 18.28 -4.84 -14.68
C SER A 70 18.34 -3.69 -13.69
N TYR A 71 19.06 -2.64 -14.06
CA TYR A 71 19.08 -1.37 -13.32
C TYR A 71 18.40 -0.29 -14.15
N VAL A 72 17.49 0.43 -13.52
CA VAL A 72 16.74 1.52 -14.12
C VAL A 72 17.04 2.81 -13.34
N PRO A 73 17.88 3.71 -13.87
CA PRO A 73 18.10 5.00 -13.24
C PRO A 73 16.87 5.88 -13.38
N ILE A 74 16.41 6.43 -12.26
CA ILE A 74 15.32 7.41 -12.26
C ILE A 74 15.79 8.73 -11.64
N ARG A 75 15.10 9.82 -11.98
CA ARG A 75 15.29 11.09 -11.31
C ARG A 75 14.60 11.03 -9.94
N THR A 76 15.25 11.56 -8.91
CA THR A 76 14.65 11.72 -7.59
C THR A 76 13.31 12.45 -7.68
N GLY A 77 12.26 11.90 -7.08
CA GLY A 77 10.90 12.44 -7.11
C GLY A 77 10.06 12.00 -8.31
N SER A 78 10.58 11.11 -9.18
CA SER A 78 9.81 10.57 -10.32
C SER A 78 9.20 9.19 -10.08
N ASP A 79 9.20 8.70 -8.85
CA ASP A 79 8.69 7.37 -8.48
C ASP A 79 7.22 7.20 -8.86
N ILE A 80 6.40 8.20 -8.60
CA ILE A 80 4.97 8.18 -8.93
C ILE A 80 4.77 8.06 -10.44
N VAL A 81 5.55 8.82 -11.24
CA VAL A 81 5.47 8.78 -12.70
C VAL A 81 5.91 7.43 -13.24
N PHE A 82 6.97 6.86 -12.65
CA PHE A 82 7.46 5.53 -13.02
C PHE A 82 6.42 4.45 -12.75
N LEU A 83 5.86 4.41 -11.54
CA LEU A 83 4.84 3.43 -11.15
C LEU A 83 3.54 3.63 -11.93
N GLY A 84 3.10 4.88 -12.11
CA GLY A 84 1.94 5.21 -12.92
C GLY A 84 2.11 4.79 -14.38
N GLY A 85 3.31 4.97 -14.95
CA GLY A 85 3.66 4.49 -16.28
C GLY A 85 3.59 2.97 -16.41
N MET A 86 4.04 2.23 -15.39
CA MET A 86 3.91 0.77 -15.36
C MET A 86 2.44 0.33 -15.31
N ILE A 87 1.63 0.94 -14.45
CA ILE A 87 0.21 0.65 -14.33
C ILE A 87 -0.52 0.97 -15.65
N ASN A 88 -0.25 2.14 -16.22
CA ASN A 88 -0.81 2.52 -17.52
C ASN A 88 -0.48 1.50 -18.62
N GLN A 89 0.76 1.04 -18.67
CA GLN A 89 1.19 0.02 -19.64
C GLN A 89 0.45 -1.32 -19.45
N ILE A 90 0.28 -1.75 -18.19
CA ILE A 90 -0.45 -2.97 -17.85
C ILE A 90 -1.92 -2.86 -18.27
N LEU A 91 -2.57 -1.73 -17.97
CA LEU A 91 -3.97 -1.49 -18.31
C LEU A 91 -4.19 -1.38 -19.82
N THR A 92 -3.35 -0.58 -20.50
CA THR A 92 -3.47 -0.34 -21.95
C THR A 92 -3.25 -1.62 -22.77
N GLN A 93 -2.39 -2.52 -22.29
CA GLN A 93 -2.11 -3.79 -22.95
C GLN A 93 -2.94 -4.96 -22.40
N GLU A 94 -3.87 -4.70 -21.49
CA GLU A 94 -4.71 -5.71 -20.83
C GLU A 94 -3.91 -6.87 -20.20
N ARG A 95 -2.70 -6.58 -19.69
CA ARG A 95 -1.79 -7.57 -19.10
C ARG A 95 -2.00 -7.78 -17.59
N TRP A 96 -3.13 -7.38 -17.07
CA TRP A 96 -3.47 -7.56 -15.67
C TRP A 96 -4.02 -8.95 -15.39
N PHE A 97 -3.73 -9.49 -14.22
CA PHE A 97 -4.22 -10.81 -13.80
C PHE A 97 -5.67 -10.69 -13.32
N ARG A 98 -6.59 -10.98 -14.22
CA ARG A 98 -8.02 -10.71 -14.06
C ARG A 98 -8.61 -11.30 -12.78
N GLU A 99 -8.35 -12.58 -12.49
CA GLU A 99 -8.91 -13.25 -11.30
C GLU A 99 -8.44 -12.54 -10.01
N TYR A 100 -7.16 -12.24 -9.91
CA TYR A 100 -6.61 -11.55 -8.75
C TYR A 100 -7.23 -10.15 -8.59
N VAL A 101 -7.29 -9.39 -9.66
CA VAL A 101 -7.82 -8.02 -9.63
C VAL A 101 -9.30 -7.99 -9.24
N LEU A 102 -10.11 -8.92 -9.76
CA LEU A 102 -11.53 -8.99 -9.44
C LEU A 102 -11.82 -9.45 -8.01
N HIS A 103 -11.04 -10.38 -7.47
CA HIS A 103 -11.31 -11.00 -6.17
C HIS A 103 -10.56 -10.36 -5.00
N TYR A 104 -9.44 -9.68 -5.26
CA TYR A 104 -8.52 -9.22 -4.20
C TYR A 104 -8.20 -7.73 -4.27
N SER A 105 -8.86 -6.97 -5.15
CA SER A 105 -8.69 -5.52 -5.22
C SER A 105 -10.03 -4.81 -5.43
N ASN A 106 -10.04 -3.51 -5.25
CA ASN A 106 -11.19 -2.64 -5.53
C ASN A 106 -11.22 -2.10 -6.97
N ALA A 107 -10.34 -2.57 -7.85
CA ALA A 107 -10.26 -2.06 -9.22
C ALA A 107 -11.48 -2.43 -10.08
N ALA A 108 -12.27 -3.44 -9.67
CA ALA A 108 -13.52 -3.81 -10.33
C ALA A 108 -14.74 -3.01 -9.85
N THR A 109 -14.54 -2.10 -8.89
CA THR A 109 -15.62 -1.31 -8.30
C THR A 109 -15.81 -0.02 -9.09
N ILE A 110 -17.05 0.35 -9.35
CA ILE A 110 -17.38 1.62 -10.01
C ILE A 110 -17.36 2.73 -8.95
N ILE A 111 -16.59 3.77 -9.21
CA ILE A 111 -16.53 4.94 -8.34
C ILE A 111 -17.80 5.77 -8.57
N ASP A 112 -18.34 6.35 -7.51
CA ASP A 112 -19.47 7.26 -7.58
C ASP A 112 -19.13 8.47 -8.49
N PRO A 113 -19.99 8.85 -9.45
CA PRO A 113 -19.73 9.95 -10.37
C PRO A 113 -19.57 11.31 -9.68
N ASP A 114 -20.11 11.46 -8.47
CA ASP A 114 -19.98 12.69 -7.68
C ASP A 114 -18.70 12.71 -6.82
N TYR A 115 -17.84 11.69 -6.93
CA TYR A 115 -16.55 11.66 -6.25
C TYR A 115 -15.63 12.76 -6.78
N VAL A 116 -15.09 13.55 -5.86
CA VAL A 116 -14.11 14.59 -6.16
C VAL A 116 -12.79 14.23 -5.51
N ASP A 117 -11.73 14.16 -6.31
CA ASP A 117 -10.39 13.87 -5.80
C ASP A 117 -9.85 15.05 -4.99
N ALA A 118 -8.92 14.78 -4.08
CA ALA A 118 -8.28 15.80 -3.27
C ALA A 118 -7.57 16.87 -4.11
N GLU A 119 -7.03 16.52 -5.27
CA GLU A 119 -6.39 17.45 -6.20
C GLU A 119 -7.38 18.50 -6.72
N ASP A 120 -8.61 18.11 -6.99
CA ASP A 120 -9.68 18.99 -7.47
C ASP A 120 -10.43 19.70 -6.34
N ASN A 121 -10.17 19.32 -5.08
CA ASN A 121 -10.79 19.87 -3.88
C ASN A 121 -9.80 20.65 -2.99
N GLY A 122 -8.85 21.35 -3.60
CA GLY A 122 -7.88 22.18 -2.87
C GLY A 122 -6.94 21.44 -1.92
N GLY A 123 -6.70 20.14 -2.14
CA GLY A 123 -5.87 19.30 -1.32
C GLY A 123 -6.60 18.60 -0.17
N PHE A 124 -7.91 18.76 -0.08
CA PHE A 124 -8.74 18.14 0.96
C PHE A 124 -9.59 17.00 0.40
N PHE A 125 -9.80 15.98 1.21
CA PHE A 125 -10.75 14.91 0.85
C PHE A 125 -12.19 15.41 0.82
N SER A 126 -13.05 14.69 0.09
CA SER A 126 -14.49 14.96 0.05
C SER A 126 -15.09 15.05 1.47
N GLY A 127 -16.03 15.97 1.67
CA GLY A 127 -16.64 16.25 2.96
C GLY A 127 -15.87 17.25 3.84
N TRP A 128 -14.83 17.89 3.34
CA TRP A 128 -14.16 18.97 4.05
C TRP A 128 -15.00 20.24 4.08
N GLU A 129 -15.34 20.73 5.29
CA GLU A 129 -15.99 22.01 5.51
C GLU A 129 -14.97 23.06 5.95
N ALA A 130 -14.61 23.97 5.04
CA ALA A 130 -13.57 24.97 5.29
C ALA A 130 -13.92 25.95 6.43
N GLU A 131 -15.20 26.28 6.58
CA GLU A 131 -15.68 27.20 7.64
C GLU A 131 -15.55 26.59 9.03
N LYS A 132 -15.82 25.31 9.16
CA LYS A 132 -15.75 24.56 10.43
C LYS A 132 -14.37 23.94 10.68
N LYS A 133 -13.50 23.94 9.68
CA LYS A 133 -12.20 23.26 9.71
C LYS A 133 -12.29 21.79 10.16
N SER A 134 -13.32 21.11 9.70
CA SER A 134 -13.62 19.73 10.08
C SER A 134 -14.22 18.95 8.91
N TYR A 135 -14.18 17.63 8.98
CA TYR A 135 -14.81 16.77 8.00
C TYR A 135 -16.24 16.44 8.37
N ASN A 136 -17.15 16.59 7.42
CA ASN A 136 -18.52 16.13 7.52
C ASN A 136 -18.67 14.80 6.78
N LEU A 137 -18.72 13.71 7.50
CA LEU A 137 -18.80 12.37 6.92
C LEU A 137 -20.13 12.10 6.18
N ARG A 138 -21.16 12.93 6.39
CA ARG A 138 -22.45 12.80 5.70
C ARG A 138 -22.38 13.35 4.26
N GLU A 139 -21.50 14.31 4.04
CA GLU A 139 -21.28 14.95 2.74
C GLU A 139 -20.03 14.41 2.03
N ALA A 140 -19.29 13.52 2.71
CA ALA A 140 -18.13 12.86 2.13
C ALA A 140 -18.58 11.86 1.06
N ASN A 141 -18.08 12.05 -0.15
CA ASN A 141 -18.36 11.19 -1.28
C ASN A 141 -17.10 10.50 -1.77
N TRP A 142 -16.70 9.45 -1.09
CA TRP A 142 -15.57 8.57 -1.40
C TRP A 142 -15.99 7.11 -1.48
N GLN A 143 -17.28 6.90 -1.69
CA GLN A 143 -17.85 5.58 -1.75
C GLN A 143 -18.01 5.11 -3.19
N TYR A 144 -18.07 3.84 -3.31
CA TYR A 144 -18.30 3.19 -4.58
C TYR A 144 -19.79 3.26 -4.95
N ALA A 145 -20.06 3.38 -6.24
CA ALA A 145 -21.42 3.41 -6.74
C ALA A 145 -22.20 2.15 -6.31
N GLY A 146 -23.38 2.36 -5.73
CA GLY A 146 -24.26 1.30 -5.25
C GLY A 146 -24.05 0.87 -3.81
N GLU A 147 -23.06 1.40 -3.11
CA GLU A 147 -22.91 1.18 -1.68
C GLU A 147 -23.70 2.23 -0.88
N PRO A 148 -24.53 1.84 0.10
CA PRO A 148 -25.15 2.81 0.99
C PRO A 148 -24.06 3.49 1.82
N ALA A 149 -24.20 4.80 2.01
CA ALA A 149 -23.34 5.53 2.95
C ALA A 149 -23.32 4.82 4.30
N PRO A 150 -22.17 4.57 4.91
CA PRO A 150 -22.12 4.03 6.25
C PRO A 150 -22.93 4.96 7.17
N PRO A 151 -23.70 4.42 8.10
CA PRO A 151 -24.46 5.26 9.02
C PRO A 151 -23.49 6.20 9.71
N PRO A 152 -23.82 7.49 9.83
CA PRO A 152 -22.94 8.44 10.48
C PRO A 152 -22.75 7.99 11.92
N THR A 153 -21.57 7.54 12.24
CA THR A 153 -21.15 7.28 13.61
C THR A 153 -20.95 8.63 14.30
N ASN A 154 -22.06 9.28 14.63
CA ASN A 154 -22.07 10.50 15.46
C ASN A 154 -21.88 10.19 16.95
N THR A 155 -21.67 8.97 17.30
CA THR A 155 -21.21 8.62 18.64
C THR A 155 -19.71 8.84 18.66
N PRO A 156 -19.20 9.79 19.45
CA PRO A 156 -17.81 9.75 19.83
C PRO A 156 -17.57 8.32 20.30
N ILE A 157 -16.63 7.61 19.68
CA ILE A 157 -16.17 6.35 20.25
C ILE A 157 -15.47 6.78 21.54
N GLU A 158 -16.22 6.83 22.64
CA GLU A 158 -15.62 6.85 23.96
C GLU A 158 -14.92 5.50 24.12
N ILE A 159 -13.67 5.47 23.72
CA ILE A 159 -12.79 4.35 24.01
C ILE A 159 -12.54 4.42 25.52
N LYS A 160 -13.40 3.80 26.30
CA LYS A 160 -13.14 3.58 27.71
C LYS A 160 -11.99 2.58 27.77
N ALA A 161 -10.94 2.93 28.49
CA ALA A 161 -9.79 2.06 28.70
C ALA A 161 -10.20 0.66 29.20
N GLU A 162 -11.30 0.60 29.94
CA GLU A 162 -11.92 -0.64 30.44
C GLU A 162 -12.45 -1.56 29.32
N SER A 163 -13.01 -1.00 28.23
CA SER A 163 -13.51 -1.81 27.13
C SER A 163 -12.41 -2.49 26.31
N TRP A 164 -11.22 -1.93 26.32
CA TRP A 164 -10.06 -2.53 25.65
C TRP A 164 -9.53 -3.75 26.39
N SER A 165 -9.50 -3.70 27.71
CA SER A 165 -9.04 -4.84 28.52
C SER A 165 -10.00 -6.02 28.45
N GLU A 166 -11.31 -5.77 28.41
CA GLU A 166 -12.34 -6.80 28.27
C GLU A 166 -12.29 -7.43 26.86
N THR A 167 -12.26 -6.63 25.81
CA THR A 167 -12.22 -7.11 24.42
C THR A 167 -10.93 -7.88 24.13
N LEU A 168 -9.78 -7.39 24.61
CA LEU A 168 -8.50 -8.09 24.46
C LEU A 168 -8.43 -9.35 25.30
N GLY A 169 -9.03 -9.37 26.49
CA GLY A 169 -9.12 -10.56 27.34
C GLY A 169 -9.97 -11.67 26.71
N GLU A 170 -11.09 -11.30 26.06
CA GLU A 170 -11.94 -12.26 25.35
C GLU A 170 -11.31 -12.83 24.07
N ILE A 171 -10.54 -11.99 23.33
CA ILE A 171 -9.95 -12.39 22.04
C ILE A 171 -8.63 -13.15 22.20
N GLN A 172 -7.83 -12.82 23.21
CA GLN A 172 -6.43 -13.28 23.28
C GLN A 172 -6.12 -14.22 24.44
N GLY A 173 -7.05 -14.45 25.37
CA GLY A 173 -6.67 -15.09 26.62
C GLY A 173 -5.68 -14.20 27.39
N GLU A 174 -5.02 -14.71 28.39
CA GLU A 174 -4.02 -13.94 29.13
C GLU A 174 -2.95 -13.33 28.22
N PRO A 175 -2.58 -12.05 28.43
CA PRO A 175 -1.58 -11.40 27.59
C PRO A 175 -0.28 -12.21 27.65
N GLN A 176 0.10 -12.79 26.53
CA GLN A 176 1.40 -13.42 26.39
C GLN A 176 2.46 -12.33 26.49
N HIS A 177 3.18 -12.34 27.59
CA HIS A 177 4.36 -11.49 27.74
C HIS A 177 5.37 -11.85 26.68
N GLY A 178 5.74 -10.88 25.88
CA GLY A 178 6.92 -10.98 25.05
C GLY A 178 6.70 -10.57 23.61
N TYR A 179 7.10 -9.43 23.32
CA TYR A 179 8.22 -9.00 22.45
C TYR A 179 8.21 -7.49 22.42
#